data_b8301b17abfa9970c7ed9cb648bb23b9
#
_entry.id   b8301b17abfa9970c7ed9cb648bb23b9
#
_cell.length_a   1.000
_cell.length_b   1.000
_cell.length_c   1.000
_cell.angle_alpha   90.00
_cell.angle_beta   90.00
_cell.angle_gamma   90.00
#
_symmetry.space_group_name_H-M   'P 1'
#
loop_
_entity.id
_entity.type
_entity.pdbx_description
1 polymer ?
#
loop_
_entity_poly.entity_id
_entity_poly.type
_entity_poly.pdbx_seq_one_letter_code
_entity_poly.pdbx_strand_id
1 'polypeptide(L)'
;MNYVFRLTKGQDLRNEIQNFVNTHNIKAAIVKCAVGCLYEAHIRLASAENTLHKKEPFEIVSLIGTISVNECHMHISLADKNGAVIGGHLKEGCLVGSTAEICIEELDNYILTREFDETTGYKELIIKEK
;
A
#
# COMPACT_ATOMS: atom_id res chain seq x y z
N MET A 1 -7.04 13.87 10.39
CA MET A 1 -8.28 13.05 10.41
C MET A 1 -7.94 11.62 10.04
N ASN A 2 -8.48 10.67 10.78
CA ASN A 2 -8.33 9.26 10.49
C ASN A 2 -9.52 8.74 9.71
N TYR A 3 -9.25 7.82 8.80
CA TYR A 3 -10.27 7.10 8.02
C TYR A 3 -10.08 5.61 8.26
N VAL A 4 -11.17 4.93 8.53
CA VAL A 4 -11.18 3.48 8.72
C VAL A 4 -12.14 2.87 7.71
N PHE A 5 -11.67 1.89 6.96
CA PHE A 5 -12.51 1.20 5.97
C PHE A 5 -12.10 -0.26 5.85
N ARG A 6 -13.00 -1.05 5.32
CA ARG A 6 -12.78 -2.48 5.12
C ARG A 6 -12.86 -2.83 3.65
N LEU A 7 -11.88 -3.61 3.20
CA LEU A 7 -11.90 -4.25 1.89
C LEU A 7 -12.37 -5.69 2.02
N THR A 8 -13.03 -6.17 1.01
CA THR A 8 -13.64 -7.51 0.97
C THR A 8 -12.97 -8.38 -0.07
N LYS A 9 -13.36 -9.66 -0.08
CA LYS A 9 -12.74 -10.68 -0.93
C LYS A 9 -12.67 -10.24 -2.39
N GLY A 10 -11.48 -10.40 -2.97
CA GLY A 10 -11.22 -10.14 -4.37
C GLY A 10 -10.83 -8.71 -4.70
N GLN A 11 -10.98 -7.78 -3.77
CA GLN A 11 -10.54 -6.40 -4.02
C GLN A 11 -9.02 -6.30 -4.00
N ASP A 12 -8.48 -5.45 -4.88
CA ASP A 12 -7.04 -5.20 -4.96
C ASP A 12 -6.63 -4.23 -3.87
N LEU A 13 -5.75 -4.66 -2.98
CA LEU A 13 -5.35 -3.88 -1.82
C LEU A 13 -4.78 -2.50 -2.20
N ARG A 14 -3.83 -2.48 -3.13
CA ARG A 14 -3.19 -1.23 -3.55
C ARG A 14 -4.17 -0.29 -4.24
N ASN A 15 -4.91 -0.82 -5.20
CA ASN A 15 -5.82 -0.01 -6.01
C ASN A 15 -6.97 0.56 -5.19
N GLU A 16 -7.50 -0.22 -4.26
CA GLU A 16 -8.62 0.25 -3.43
C GLU A 16 -8.19 1.31 -2.42
N ILE A 17 -6.98 1.22 -1.88
CA ILE A 17 -6.45 2.29 -1.00
C ILE A 17 -6.28 3.57 -1.82
N GLN A 18 -5.72 3.49 -3.01
CA GLN A 18 -5.56 4.67 -3.88
C GLN A 18 -6.91 5.25 -4.28
N ASN A 19 -7.87 4.40 -4.63
CA ASN A 19 -9.22 4.84 -4.97
C ASN A 19 -9.90 5.55 -3.81
N PHE A 20 -9.75 5.02 -2.60
CA PHE A 20 -10.31 5.64 -1.40
C PHE A 20 -9.75 7.06 -1.20
N VAL A 21 -8.43 7.20 -1.28
CA VAL A 21 -7.74 8.49 -1.12
C VAL A 21 -8.20 9.48 -2.19
N ASN A 22 -8.29 9.03 -3.43
CA ASN A 22 -8.72 9.89 -4.53
C ASN A 22 -10.19 10.32 -4.39
N THR A 23 -11.05 9.38 -4.04
CA THR A 23 -12.49 9.64 -3.86
C THR A 23 -12.76 10.64 -2.74
N HIS A 24 -11.96 10.58 -1.67
CA HIS A 24 -12.09 11.50 -0.53
C HIS A 24 -11.29 12.79 -0.69
N ASN A 25 -10.67 12.98 -1.87
CA ASN A 25 -9.88 14.16 -2.19
C ASN A 25 -8.76 14.43 -1.17
N ILE A 26 -8.15 13.35 -0.68
CA ILE A 26 -7.04 13.42 0.28
C ILE A 26 -5.75 13.69 -0.50
N LYS A 27 -4.99 14.71 -0.07
CA LYS A 27 -3.78 15.15 -0.76
C LYS A 27 -2.50 14.60 -0.16
N ALA A 28 -2.56 14.10 1.06
CA ALA A 28 -1.43 13.53 1.76
C ALA A 28 -1.94 12.62 2.87
N ALA A 29 -1.42 11.40 2.96
CA ALA A 29 -1.80 10.47 4.01
C ALA A 29 -0.68 9.47 4.29
N ILE A 30 -0.79 8.79 5.43
CA ILE A 30 0.03 7.63 5.76
C ILE A 30 -0.88 6.45 6.10
N VAL A 31 -0.36 5.25 5.92
CA VAL A 31 -1.02 4.05 6.44
C VAL A 31 -0.70 3.93 7.92
N LYS A 32 -1.73 3.95 8.75
CA LYS A 32 -1.59 3.78 10.19
C LYS A 32 -1.53 2.31 10.60
N CYS A 33 -2.44 1.52 10.05
CA CYS A 33 -2.42 0.08 10.23
C CYS A 33 -3.25 -0.62 9.16
N ALA A 34 -2.98 -1.91 9.01
CA ALA A 34 -3.79 -2.79 8.18
C ALA A 34 -3.78 -4.18 8.80
N VAL A 35 -4.94 -4.79 8.90
CA VAL A 35 -5.14 -6.14 9.43
C VAL A 35 -6.00 -6.92 8.46
N GLY A 36 -5.63 -8.15 8.18
CA GLY A 36 -6.42 -9.00 7.32
C GLY A 36 -5.58 -10.00 6.57
N CYS A 37 -6.10 -10.48 5.47
CA CYS A 37 -5.44 -11.53 4.69
C CYS A 37 -5.59 -11.32 3.19
N LEU A 38 -4.65 -11.92 2.47
CA LEU A 38 -4.66 -12.00 1.01
C LEU A 38 -4.74 -13.46 0.60
N TYR A 39 -5.31 -13.75 -0.56
CA TYR A 39 -5.17 -15.06 -1.20
C TYR A 39 -4.26 -15.01 -2.43
N GLU A 40 -3.82 -13.84 -2.82
CA GLU A 40 -2.86 -13.65 -3.90
C GLU A 40 -1.97 -12.46 -3.54
N ALA A 41 -0.65 -12.62 -3.70
CA ALA A 41 0.33 -11.59 -3.38
C ALA A 41 1.22 -11.32 -4.59
N HIS A 42 1.45 -10.06 -4.87
CA HIS A 42 2.33 -9.60 -5.93
C HIS A 42 3.16 -8.44 -5.40
N ILE A 43 4.45 -8.69 -5.17
CA ILE A 43 5.36 -7.71 -4.56
C ILE A 43 6.63 -7.59 -5.38
N ARG A 44 7.26 -6.42 -5.31
CA ARG A 44 8.57 -6.18 -5.92
C ARG A 44 9.63 -6.30 -4.85
N LEU A 45 10.66 -7.10 -5.14
CA LEU A 45 11.74 -7.38 -4.21
C LEU A 45 12.79 -6.27 -4.21
N ALA A 46 13.69 -6.29 -3.21
CA ALA A 46 14.77 -5.31 -3.10
C ALA A 46 15.61 -5.28 -4.38
N SER A 47 16.17 -4.13 -4.69
CA SER A 47 16.85 -3.78 -5.95
C SER A 47 15.92 -3.58 -7.14
N ALA A 48 14.61 -3.74 -6.94
CA ALA A 48 13.58 -3.49 -7.95
C ALA A 48 13.73 -4.26 -9.27
N GLU A 49 14.52 -5.35 -9.27
CA GLU A 49 14.76 -6.15 -10.48
C GLU A 49 13.79 -7.31 -10.62
N ASN A 50 13.31 -7.85 -9.49
CA ASN A 50 12.47 -9.04 -9.48
C ASN A 50 11.17 -8.81 -8.76
N THR A 51 10.14 -9.54 -9.17
CA THR A 51 8.86 -9.59 -8.49
C THR A 51 8.59 -11.00 -8.01
N LEU A 52 7.76 -11.11 -6.99
CA LEU A 52 7.28 -12.37 -6.47
C LEU A 52 5.76 -12.38 -6.55
N HIS A 53 5.19 -13.37 -7.21
CA HIS A 53 3.75 -13.51 -7.40
C HIS A 53 3.33 -14.90 -6.92
N LYS A 54 2.51 -14.95 -5.88
CA LYS A 54 2.05 -16.20 -5.28
C LYS A 54 0.55 -16.20 -5.07
N LYS A 55 -0.08 -17.31 -5.41
CA LYS A 55 -1.52 -17.55 -5.19
C LYS A 55 -1.69 -18.54 -4.05
N GLU A 56 -1.63 -18.04 -2.83
CA GLU A 56 -1.78 -18.82 -1.61
C GLU A 56 -2.21 -17.88 -0.47
N PRO A 57 -2.73 -18.43 0.65
CA PRO A 57 -3.16 -17.58 1.77
C PRO A 57 -1.98 -16.91 2.49
N PHE A 58 -2.16 -15.63 2.80
CA PHE A 58 -1.22 -14.85 3.60
C PHE A 58 -1.96 -13.99 4.61
N GLU A 59 -1.39 -13.86 5.81
CA GLU A 59 -1.81 -12.86 6.78
C GLU A 59 -1.01 -11.58 6.56
N ILE A 60 -1.65 -10.43 6.61
CA ILE A 60 -0.96 -9.14 6.56
C ILE A 60 -0.30 -8.91 7.92
N VAL A 61 1.02 -8.92 7.97
CA VAL A 61 1.78 -8.66 9.20
C VAL A 61 1.95 -7.16 9.38
N SER A 62 2.31 -6.45 8.33
CA SER A 62 2.41 -5.00 8.36
C SER A 62 2.17 -4.42 6.97
N LEU A 63 1.64 -3.22 6.95
CA LEU A 63 1.53 -2.40 5.75
C LEU A 63 1.87 -0.98 6.16
N ILE A 64 2.92 -0.43 5.58
CA ILE A 64 3.36 0.94 5.84
C ILE A 64 3.44 1.70 4.51
N GLY A 65 3.29 3.00 4.57
CA GLY A 65 3.44 3.76 3.35
C GLY A 65 3.04 5.21 3.47
N THR A 66 3.45 5.95 2.44
CA THR A 66 3.04 7.33 2.21
C THR A 66 2.13 7.36 0.99
N ILE A 67 1.09 8.16 1.05
CA ILE A 67 0.10 8.25 0.00
C ILE A 67 0.06 9.68 -0.49
N SER A 68 0.40 9.86 -1.76
CA SER A 68 0.40 11.16 -2.42
C SER A 68 -0.76 11.24 -3.41
N VAL A 69 -0.91 12.39 -4.02
CA VAL A 69 -1.92 12.58 -5.07
C VAL A 69 -1.65 11.60 -6.20
N ASN A 70 -2.65 10.75 -6.49
CA ASN A 70 -2.63 9.75 -7.57
C ASN A 70 -1.56 8.67 -7.46
N GLU A 71 -0.81 8.60 -6.37
CA GLU A 71 0.24 7.59 -6.24
C GLU A 71 0.50 7.24 -4.78
N CYS A 72 0.31 5.96 -4.45
CA CYS A 72 0.66 5.42 -3.14
C CYS A 72 2.00 4.69 -3.24
N HIS A 73 2.77 4.75 -2.15
CA HIS A 73 4.04 4.04 -2.03
C HIS A 73 4.00 3.24 -0.74
N MET A 74 3.79 1.94 -0.85
CA MET A 74 3.56 1.08 0.31
C MET A 74 4.45 -0.14 0.25
N HIS A 75 4.92 -0.54 1.43
CA HIS A 75 5.64 -1.80 1.64
C HIS A 75 4.80 -2.71 2.53
N ILE A 76 4.86 -4.00 2.25
CA ILE A 76 4.04 -4.99 2.94
C ILE A 76 4.90 -6.16 3.40
N SER A 77 4.58 -6.71 4.57
CA SER A 77 5.07 -8.01 5.00
C SER A 77 3.89 -8.95 5.23
N LEU A 78 4.06 -10.19 4.81
CA LEU A 78 3.02 -11.20 4.73
C LEU A 78 3.52 -12.50 5.33
N ALA A 79 2.72 -13.13 6.18
CA ALA A 79 3.04 -14.43 6.76
C ALA A 79 2.22 -15.52 6.07
N ASP A 80 2.88 -16.59 5.64
CA ASP A 80 2.22 -17.74 5.03
C ASP A 80 1.61 -18.67 6.10
N LYS A 81 1.01 -19.78 5.67
CA LYS A 81 0.36 -20.74 6.56
C LYS A 81 1.32 -21.39 7.56
N ASN A 82 2.61 -21.34 7.31
CA ASN A 82 3.64 -21.89 8.20
C ASN A 82 4.30 -20.82 9.07
N GLY A 83 3.85 -19.57 8.96
CA GLY A 83 4.41 -18.43 9.69
C GLY A 83 5.65 -17.82 9.06
N ALA A 84 6.09 -18.31 7.90
CA ALA A 84 7.21 -17.71 7.19
C ALA A 84 6.78 -16.38 6.57
N VAL A 85 7.64 -15.37 6.70
CA VAL A 85 7.34 -14.01 6.29
C VAL A 85 8.10 -13.64 5.02
N ILE A 86 7.38 -13.09 4.06
CA ILE A 86 7.94 -12.46 2.87
C ILE A 86 7.51 -10.99 2.86
N GLY A 87 8.23 -10.16 2.14
CA GLY A 87 7.86 -8.75 2.08
C GLY A 87 8.52 -8.02 0.93
N GLY A 88 7.99 -6.85 0.64
CA GLY A 88 8.50 -6.00 -0.42
C GLY A 88 7.57 -4.85 -0.74
N HIS A 89 7.82 -4.22 -1.87
CA HIS A 89 7.01 -3.14 -2.39
C HIS A 89 5.66 -3.68 -2.89
N LEU A 90 4.59 -3.10 -2.38
CA LEU A 90 3.22 -3.52 -2.74
C LEU A 90 2.93 -3.16 -4.20
N LYS A 91 2.59 -4.15 -4.98
CA LYS A 91 2.16 -3.97 -6.37
C LYS A 91 0.67 -4.23 -6.51
N GLU A 92 0.13 -3.80 -7.63
CA GLU A 92 -1.18 -4.25 -8.08
C GLU A 92 -1.16 -5.77 -8.24
N GLY A 93 -2.23 -6.44 -7.85
CA GLY A 93 -2.34 -7.89 -7.87
C GLY A 93 -2.29 -8.53 -6.50
N CYS A 94 -2.32 -7.75 -5.42
CA CYS A 94 -2.50 -8.26 -4.07
C CYS A 94 -3.98 -8.28 -3.75
N LEU A 95 -4.58 -9.47 -3.79
CA LEU A 95 -6.04 -9.63 -3.68
C LEU A 95 -6.45 -10.07 -2.29
N VAL A 96 -7.40 -9.32 -1.72
CA VAL A 96 -7.91 -9.56 -0.38
C VAL A 96 -8.62 -10.91 -0.30
N GLY A 97 -8.36 -11.65 0.78
CA GLY A 97 -9.01 -12.92 1.08
C GLY A 97 -10.38 -12.67 1.72
N SER A 98 -10.51 -12.86 3.03
CA SER A 98 -11.78 -12.62 3.71
C SER A 98 -11.99 -11.16 4.06
N THR A 99 -10.91 -10.44 4.42
CA THR A 99 -10.99 -9.05 4.88
C THR A 99 -9.63 -8.37 4.84
N ALA A 100 -9.66 -7.06 4.66
CA ALA A 100 -8.54 -6.19 5.00
C ALA A 100 -9.12 -4.92 5.64
N GLU A 101 -8.76 -4.69 6.89
CA GLU A 101 -9.23 -3.56 7.69
C GLU A 101 -8.11 -2.52 7.70
N ILE A 102 -8.40 -1.36 7.14
CA ILE A 102 -7.39 -0.33 6.85
C ILE A 102 -7.69 0.92 7.66
N CYS A 103 -6.66 1.48 8.27
CA CYS A 103 -6.73 2.81 8.87
C CYS A 103 -5.66 3.68 8.24
N ILE A 104 -6.06 4.82 7.69
CA ILE A 104 -5.13 5.83 7.19
C ILE A 104 -5.31 7.13 7.95
N GLU A 105 -4.24 7.89 8.04
CA GLU A 105 -4.26 9.22 8.64
C GLU A 105 -3.97 10.26 7.57
N GLU A 106 -4.88 11.21 7.42
CA GLU A 106 -4.66 12.36 6.54
C GLU A 106 -3.70 13.34 7.20
N LEU A 107 -2.72 13.81 6.42
CA LEU A 107 -1.76 14.81 6.86
C LEU A 107 -2.27 16.19 6.40
N ASP A 108 -3.04 16.83 7.25
CA ASP A 108 -3.82 18.03 6.90
C ASP A 108 -2.97 19.22 6.44
N ASN A 109 -1.73 19.29 6.88
CA ASN A 109 -0.85 20.43 6.60
C ASN A 109 0.05 20.21 5.38
N TYR A 110 -0.13 19.11 4.65
CA TYR A 110 0.76 18.75 3.56
C TYR A 110 0.00 18.44 2.27
N ILE A 111 0.68 18.67 1.16
CA ILE A 111 0.32 18.11 -0.14
C ILE A 111 1.51 17.29 -0.58
N LEU A 112 1.30 16.00 -0.85
CA LEU A 112 2.32 15.09 -1.32
C LEU A 112 2.09 14.80 -2.80
N THR A 113 3.15 14.96 -3.59
CA THR A 113 3.14 14.61 -5.01
C THR A 113 4.40 13.82 -5.33
N ARG A 114 4.53 13.36 -6.57
CA ARG A 114 5.72 12.64 -7.00
C ARG A 114 6.23 13.22 -8.31
N GLU A 115 7.54 13.37 -8.40
CA GLU A 115 8.22 13.86 -9.59
C GLU A 115 9.42 12.99 -9.90
N PHE A 116 9.72 12.82 -11.19
CA PHE A 116 10.88 12.06 -11.61
C PHE A 116 12.18 12.71 -11.09
N ASP A 117 13.02 11.86 -10.51
CA ASP A 117 14.34 12.26 -9.97
C ASP A 117 15.42 11.55 -10.77
N GLU A 118 16.24 12.30 -11.46
CA GLU A 118 17.30 11.74 -12.31
C GLU A 118 18.37 10.98 -11.51
N THR A 119 18.55 11.34 -10.23
CA THR A 119 19.57 10.68 -9.40
C THR A 119 19.17 9.27 -8.98
N THR A 120 17.86 8.99 -8.92
CA THR A 120 17.35 7.66 -8.54
C THR A 120 16.76 6.90 -9.71
N GLY A 121 16.29 7.60 -10.73
CA GLY A 121 15.58 6.99 -11.86
C GLY A 121 14.12 6.70 -11.60
N TYR A 122 13.56 7.16 -10.48
CA TYR A 122 12.18 6.95 -10.09
C TYR A 122 11.46 8.27 -9.80
N LYS A 123 10.14 8.19 -9.68
CA LYS A 123 9.35 9.32 -9.20
C LYS A 123 9.44 9.36 -7.69
N GLU A 124 10.05 10.43 -7.17
CA GLU A 124 10.27 10.59 -5.73
C GLU A 124 9.29 11.56 -5.11
N LEU A 125 9.15 11.46 -3.79
CA LEU A 125 8.20 12.25 -3.03
C LEU A 125 8.56 13.72 -3.01
N ILE A 126 7.60 14.57 -3.37
CA ILE A 126 7.68 16.01 -3.23
C ILE A 126 6.74 16.44 -2.11
N ILE A 127 7.27 17.16 -1.15
CA ILE A 127 6.55 17.56 0.06
C ILE A 127 6.32 19.06 0.00
N LYS A 128 5.06 19.47 0.06
CA LYS A 128 4.66 20.86 0.12
C LYS A 128 3.82 21.08 1.35
N GLU A 129 4.14 22.11 2.12
CA GLU A 129 3.30 22.56 3.23
C GLU A 129 2.20 23.48 2.71
N LYS A 130 1.03 23.33 3.27
CA LYS A 130 -0.11 24.22 2.96
C LYS A 130 0.07 25.58 3.63
#